data_5dd1d0b92397325484d5574d03e3cdff
#
_entry.id   5dd1d0b92397325484d5574d03e3cdff
#
_cell.length_a   1.000
_cell.length_b   1.000
_cell.length_c   1.000
_cell.angle_alpha   90.00
_cell.angle_beta   90.00
_cell.angle_gamma   90.00
#
_symmetry.space_group_name_H-M   'P 1'
#
loop_
_entity.id
_entity.type
_entity.pdbx_description
1 polymer ?
#
loop_
_entity_poly.entity_id
_entity_poly.type
_entity_poly.pdbx_seq_one_letter_code
_entity_poly.pdbx_strand_id
1 'polypeptide(L)'
;MNHPQTILTGDRPTGQLHLGHYVGSLRQRVALQHDHQQFILIADLQGLTDNGSNPQKISHHILEVMADYLAVGIDPRLTTICLQSALPALAELSALYMNIVTVARVERNPTVKNEIAQKGFARSLPVGFLAYPISQAADITAFNAELVPVGDDQLPMIEQTNEIVHKMNSLTGEPVLRHCKALLSEVSRLPGVDGNAKMSKSLGNTLTLSASEEEIHRAVSAMYTDPTHLRVSDPGHVDGNVVFTYLDAFHSDKALVAEMKAHYQRGGLGDRQCKNELETCLQELLAPIRERRATYSQDKGMLLGLLRQGSERAHQLTQQTLHEVKRRLGLPVLF
;
A
#
# COMPACT_ATOMS: atom_id res chain seq x y z
N MET A 1 -26.70 3.93 10.78
CA MET A 1 -25.40 4.61 10.96
C MET A 1 -24.36 3.51 11.13
N ASN A 2 -23.41 3.38 10.20
CA ASN A 2 -22.35 2.40 10.36
C ASN A 2 -21.48 2.80 11.56
N HIS A 3 -21.22 1.85 12.44
CA HIS A 3 -20.34 2.07 13.58
C HIS A 3 -18.92 2.34 13.07
N PRO A 4 -18.16 3.34 13.59
CA PRO A 4 -16.76 3.52 13.21
C PRO A 4 -15.97 2.23 13.41
N GLN A 5 -15.32 1.76 12.35
CA GLN A 5 -14.52 0.54 12.38
C GLN A 5 -13.04 0.91 12.51
N THR A 6 -12.25 -0.02 13.05
CA THR A 6 -10.80 0.14 13.09
C THR A 6 -10.21 -0.31 11.75
N ILE A 7 -9.43 0.57 11.13
CA ILE A 7 -8.73 0.32 9.87
C ILE A 7 -7.23 0.27 10.15
N LEU A 8 -6.56 -0.76 9.65
CA LEU A 8 -5.10 -0.80 9.54
C LEU A 8 -4.69 -0.89 8.09
N THR A 9 -3.73 -0.08 7.72
CA THR A 9 -3.03 -0.14 6.44
C THR A 9 -1.57 0.24 6.65
N GLY A 10 -0.71 0.04 5.66
CA GLY A 10 0.68 0.43 5.80
C GLY A 10 1.47 0.20 4.53
N ASP A 11 2.69 0.74 4.53
CA ASP A 11 3.64 0.58 3.44
C ASP A 11 5.04 0.33 3.98
N ARG A 12 5.81 -0.48 3.25
CA ARG A 12 7.24 -0.65 3.50
C ARG A 12 8.00 0.57 2.99
N PRO A 13 8.85 1.21 3.81
CA PRO A 13 9.59 2.42 3.42
C PRO A 13 10.80 2.05 2.53
N THR A 14 10.53 1.51 1.34
CA THR A 14 11.54 1.06 0.36
C THR A 14 11.86 2.11 -0.71
N GLY A 15 11.24 3.27 -0.65
CA GLY A 15 11.36 4.40 -1.58
C GLY A 15 10.11 5.28 -1.50
N GLN A 16 10.11 6.40 -2.22
CA GLN A 16 8.97 7.30 -2.34
C GLN A 16 7.72 6.58 -2.86
N LEU A 17 6.54 7.05 -2.50
CA LEU A 17 5.28 6.52 -3.00
C LEU A 17 5.03 7.02 -4.43
N HIS A 18 4.23 6.27 -5.20
CA HIS A 18 3.97 6.52 -6.61
C HIS A 18 2.48 6.37 -6.93
N LEU A 19 2.08 6.70 -8.16
CA LEU A 19 0.69 6.67 -8.61
C LEU A 19 -0.01 5.33 -8.35
N GLY A 20 0.72 4.21 -8.43
CA GLY A 20 0.16 2.89 -8.09
C GLY A 20 -0.26 2.77 -6.63
N HIS A 21 0.48 3.37 -5.68
CA HIS A 21 0.06 3.45 -4.27
C HIS A 21 -1.14 4.40 -4.11
N TYR A 22 -1.16 5.48 -4.89
CA TYR A 22 -2.24 6.47 -4.83
C TYR A 22 -3.59 5.84 -5.16
N VAL A 23 -3.73 5.21 -6.33
CA VAL A 23 -4.99 4.59 -6.73
C VAL A 23 -5.28 3.29 -5.98
N GLY A 24 -4.24 2.53 -5.65
CA GLY A 24 -4.39 1.24 -4.99
C GLY A 24 -4.81 1.35 -3.52
N SER A 25 -4.51 2.46 -2.84
CA SER A 25 -4.77 2.58 -1.41
C SER A 25 -4.88 4.01 -0.89
N LEU A 26 -3.97 4.94 -1.24
CA LEU A 26 -3.88 6.24 -0.56
C LEU A 26 -5.14 7.08 -0.73
N ARG A 27 -5.72 7.13 -1.95
CA ARG A 27 -6.97 7.85 -2.21
C ARG A 27 -8.10 7.37 -1.30
N GLN A 28 -8.20 6.06 -1.10
CA GLN A 28 -9.18 5.45 -0.22
C GLN A 28 -8.89 5.76 1.25
N ARG A 29 -7.61 5.73 1.68
CA ARG A 29 -7.21 6.10 3.05
C ARG A 29 -7.60 7.54 3.39
N VAL A 30 -7.42 8.48 2.46
CA VAL A 30 -7.83 9.89 2.63
C VAL A 30 -9.35 10.01 2.83
N ALA A 31 -10.14 9.23 2.12
CA ALA A 31 -11.59 9.23 2.30
C ALA A 31 -12.02 8.60 3.63
N LEU A 32 -11.45 7.44 3.98
CA LEU A 32 -11.84 6.64 5.14
C LEU A 32 -11.50 7.29 6.50
N GLN A 33 -10.51 8.19 6.56
CA GLN A 33 -10.08 8.82 7.81
C GLN A 33 -11.18 9.65 8.50
N HIS A 34 -12.21 10.06 7.76
CA HIS A 34 -13.29 10.88 8.31
C HIS A 34 -14.38 10.08 9.04
N ASP A 35 -14.54 8.80 8.67
CA ASP A 35 -15.63 7.96 9.14
C ASP A 35 -15.16 6.80 10.03
N HIS A 36 -13.85 6.55 10.09
CA HIS A 36 -13.27 5.39 10.75
C HIS A 36 -12.05 5.75 11.62
N GLN A 37 -11.74 4.88 12.58
CA GLN A 37 -10.48 4.95 13.32
C GLN A 37 -9.37 4.34 12.48
N GLN A 38 -8.53 5.17 11.87
CA GLN A 38 -7.51 4.73 10.94
C GLN A 38 -6.11 4.77 11.53
N PHE A 39 -5.39 3.66 11.35
CA PHE A 39 -3.97 3.53 11.64
C PHE A 39 -3.20 3.27 10.35
N ILE A 40 -2.07 3.96 10.19
CA ILE A 40 -1.14 3.71 9.08
C ILE A 40 0.21 3.30 9.67
N LEU A 41 0.63 2.08 9.34
CA LEU A 41 1.88 1.49 9.80
C LEU A 41 2.99 1.72 8.77
N ILE A 42 4.06 2.42 9.15
CA ILE A 42 5.30 2.41 8.38
C ILE A 42 6.05 1.14 8.77
N ALA A 43 6.00 0.14 7.88
CA ALA A 43 6.46 -1.22 8.14
C ALA A 43 7.96 -1.36 7.85
N ASP A 44 8.79 -0.75 8.69
CA ASP A 44 10.26 -0.71 8.55
C ASP A 44 10.90 -2.09 8.78
N LEU A 45 10.46 -2.85 9.77
CA LEU A 45 10.95 -4.22 9.99
C LEU A 45 10.59 -5.14 8.83
N GLN A 46 9.37 -5.05 8.31
CA GLN A 46 8.97 -5.81 7.14
C GLN A 46 9.74 -5.34 5.89
N GLY A 47 10.10 -4.06 5.81
CA GLY A 47 10.97 -3.54 4.75
C GLY A 47 12.35 -4.20 4.70
N LEU A 48 12.85 -4.70 5.83
CA LEU A 48 14.14 -5.38 5.92
C LEU A 48 14.12 -6.83 5.38
N THR A 49 12.97 -7.45 5.22
CA THR A 49 12.87 -8.87 4.81
C THR A 49 13.54 -9.15 3.45
N ASP A 50 13.55 -8.17 2.57
CA ASP A 50 14.21 -8.21 1.26
C ASP A 50 15.26 -7.09 1.06
N ASN A 51 15.52 -6.28 2.08
CA ASN A 51 16.54 -5.22 2.10
C ASN A 51 17.49 -5.35 3.30
N GLY A 52 17.64 -6.54 3.87
CA GLY A 52 18.48 -6.76 5.07
C GLY A 52 19.95 -6.41 4.89
N SER A 53 20.47 -6.48 3.67
CA SER A 53 21.84 -6.06 3.32
C SER A 53 22.01 -4.53 3.21
N ASN A 54 20.92 -3.77 3.17
CA ASN A 54 20.96 -2.30 3.06
C ASN A 54 19.89 -1.65 3.98
N PRO A 55 20.06 -1.75 5.32
CA PRO A 55 19.08 -1.22 6.26
C PRO A 55 18.96 0.31 6.22
N GLN A 56 20.04 1.02 5.83
CA GLN A 56 20.01 2.48 5.70
C GLN A 56 19.01 2.95 4.65
N LYS A 57 18.77 2.16 3.60
CA LYS A 57 17.73 2.45 2.61
C LYS A 57 16.36 2.57 3.28
N ILE A 58 16.05 1.65 4.19
CA ILE A 58 14.77 1.64 4.92
C ILE A 58 14.67 2.87 5.82
N SER A 59 15.69 3.11 6.65
CA SER A 59 15.70 4.26 7.57
C SER A 59 15.57 5.61 6.85
N HIS A 60 16.23 5.77 5.72
CA HIS A 60 16.17 6.99 4.91
C HIS A 60 14.75 7.29 4.40
N HIS A 61 14.00 6.24 4.02
CA HIS A 61 12.69 6.44 3.42
C HIS A 61 11.53 6.53 4.41
N ILE A 62 11.75 6.36 5.72
CA ILE A 62 10.69 6.50 6.72
C ILE A 62 10.05 7.90 6.65
N LEU A 63 10.87 8.96 6.70
CA LEU A 63 10.37 10.34 6.63
C LEU A 63 9.89 10.73 5.24
N GLU A 64 10.45 10.14 4.19
CA GLU A 64 9.98 10.33 2.81
C GLU A 64 8.53 9.84 2.64
N VAL A 65 8.25 8.63 3.13
CA VAL A 65 6.89 8.05 3.11
C VAL A 65 5.95 8.84 4.01
N MET A 66 6.43 9.32 5.17
CA MET A 66 5.65 10.18 6.06
C MET A 66 5.24 11.49 5.35
N ALA A 67 6.17 12.13 4.63
CA ALA A 67 5.90 13.34 3.86
C ALA A 67 4.91 13.06 2.71
N ASP A 68 5.02 11.90 2.05
CA ASP A 68 4.08 11.47 1.01
C ASP A 68 2.64 11.33 1.57
N TYR A 69 2.47 10.72 2.75
CA TYR A 69 1.16 10.59 3.40
C TYR A 69 0.51 11.93 3.68
N LEU A 70 1.25 12.86 4.28
CA LEU A 70 0.73 14.20 4.57
C LEU A 70 0.43 14.97 3.28
N ALA A 71 1.26 14.81 2.27
CA ALA A 71 1.11 15.49 0.98
C ALA A 71 -0.15 15.06 0.23
N VAL A 72 -0.53 13.79 0.29
CA VAL A 72 -1.77 13.31 -0.36
C VAL A 72 -3.04 13.67 0.43
N GLY A 73 -2.91 14.17 1.66
CA GLY A 73 -4.03 14.65 2.47
C GLY A 73 -4.39 13.76 3.66
N ILE A 74 -3.50 12.87 4.08
CA ILE A 74 -3.68 12.20 5.38
C ILE A 74 -3.50 13.23 6.50
N ASP A 75 -4.53 13.41 7.31
CA ASP A 75 -4.54 14.31 8.46
C ASP A 75 -4.09 13.57 9.72
N PRO A 76 -2.95 13.93 10.33
CA PRO A 76 -2.44 13.26 11.52
C PRO A 76 -3.30 13.49 12.78
N ARG A 77 -4.29 14.38 12.73
CA ARG A 77 -5.28 14.55 13.79
C ARG A 77 -6.39 13.50 13.73
N LEU A 78 -6.68 12.98 12.53
CA LEU A 78 -7.70 11.97 12.26
C LEU A 78 -7.10 10.57 12.17
N THR A 79 -5.90 10.46 11.60
CA THR A 79 -5.21 9.19 11.33
C THR A 79 -3.97 9.07 12.22
N THR A 80 -3.81 7.94 12.89
CA THR A 80 -2.59 7.64 13.65
C THR A 80 -1.56 7.00 12.73
N ILE A 81 -0.45 7.71 12.47
CA ILE A 81 0.68 7.18 11.69
C ILE A 81 1.74 6.71 12.69
N CYS A 82 2.18 5.45 12.59
CA CYS A 82 3.11 4.84 13.53
C CYS A 82 4.19 4.01 12.84
N LEU A 83 5.31 3.79 13.56
CA LEU A 83 6.46 3.03 13.09
C LEU A 83 6.40 1.61 13.66
N GLN A 84 6.52 0.58 12.82
CA GLN A 84 6.43 -0.82 13.22
C GLN A 84 7.45 -1.20 14.28
N SER A 85 8.71 -0.79 14.13
CA SER A 85 9.78 -1.08 15.09
C SER A 85 9.59 -0.41 16.46
N ALA A 86 8.72 0.60 16.58
CA ALA A 86 8.36 1.23 17.82
C ALA A 86 7.28 0.48 18.61
N LEU A 87 6.76 -0.64 18.08
CA LEU A 87 5.64 -1.41 18.62
C LEU A 87 6.08 -2.84 18.98
N PRO A 88 6.73 -3.07 20.13
CA PRO A 88 7.24 -4.41 20.51
C PRO A 88 6.18 -5.50 20.57
N ALA A 89 4.92 -5.14 20.87
CA ALA A 89 3.80 -6.08 20.89
C ALA A 89 3.62 -6.85 19.59
N LEU A 90 3.92 -6.24 18.44
CA LEU A 90 3.81 -6.88 17.13
C LEU A 90 4.79 -8.06 16.99
N ALA A 91 6.02 -7.87 17.47
CA ALA A 91 7.04 -8.92 17.45
C ALA A 91 6.68 -10.08 18.42
N GLU A 92 6.15 -9.75 19.59
CA GLU A 92 5.75 -10.78 20.58
C GLU A 92 4.52 -11.57 20.10
N LEU A 93 3.52 -10.90 19.51
CA LEU A 93 2.39 -11.59 18.87
C LEU A 93 2.85 -12.47 17.70
N SER A 94 3.79 -12.00 16.88
CA SER A 94 4.38 -12.80 15.80
C SER A 94 5.02 -14.07 16.34
N ALA A 95 5.77 -13.98 17.44
CA ALA A 95 6.38 -15.13 18.09
C ALA A 95 5.32 -16.13 18.62
N LEU A 96 4.23 -15.65 19.20
CA LEU A 96 3.11 -16.50 19.61
C LEU A 96 2.47 -17.22 18.42
N TYR A 97 2.25 -16.50 17.30
CA TYR A 97 1.63 -17.06 16.10
C TYR A 97 2.53 -18.07 15.37
N MET A 98 3.85 -17.91 15.42
CA MET A 98 4.80 -18.89 14.87
C MET A 98 4.65 -20.29 15.50
N ASN A 99 4.09 -20.39 16.72
CA ASN A 99 3.85 -21.68 17.36
C ASN A 99 2.56 -22.38 16.89
N ILE A 100 1.69 -21.67 16.17
CA ILE A 100 0.41 -22.23 15.70
C ILE A 100 0.29 -22.27 14.16
N VAL A 101 1.25 -21.69 13.43
CA VAL A 101 1.32 -21.70 11.97
C VAL A 101 2.46 -22.61 11.52
N THR A 102 2.17 -23.58 10.65
CA THR A 102 3.20 -24.46 10.13
C THR A 102 3.94 -23.85 8.93
N VAL A 103 5.21 -24.23 8.74
CA VAL A 103 6.01 -23.84 7.56
C VAL A 103 5.26 -24.19 6.26
N ALA A 104 4.70 -25.41 6.17
CA ALA A 104 3.94 -25.83 5.00
C ALA A 104 2.70 -24.95 4.72
N ARG A 105 2.09 -24.33 5.74
CA ARG A 105 0.97 -23.39 5.53
C ARG A 105 1.47 -22.09 4.93
N VAL A 106 2.59 -21.57 5.39
CA VAL A 106 3.20 -20.35 4.85
C VAL A 106 3.65 -20.55 3.41
N GLU A 107 4.35 -21.66 3.12
CA GLU A 107 4.83 -21.98 1.76
C GLU A 107 3.69 -22.16 0.75
N ARG A 108 2.51 -22.61 1.20
CA ARG A 108 1.32 -22.74 0.34
C ARG A 108 0.59 -21.43 0.09
N ASN A 109 0.93 -20.33 0.80
CA ASN A 109 0.30 -19.05 0.55
C ASN A 109 0.65 -18.56 -0.88
N PRO A 110 -0.35 -18.30 -1.75
CA PRO A 110 -0.10 -17.96 -3.15
C PRO A 110 0.74 -16.70 -3.33
N THR A 111 0.54 -15.69 -2.47
CA THR A 111 1.29 -14.42 -2.51
C THR A 111 2.77 -14.68 -2.22
N VAL A 112 3.07 -15.41 -1.13
CA VAL A 112 4.44 -15.77 -0.74
C VAL A 112 5.13 -16.57 -1.84
N LYS A 113 4.43 -17.57 -2.39
CA LYS A 113 4.97 -18.43 -3.47
C LYS A 113 5.34 -17.61 -4.71
N ASN A 114 4.46 -16.70 -5.12
CA ASN A 114 4.70 -15.83 -6.28
C ASN A 114 5.87 -14.88 -6.03
N GLU A 115 5.95 -14.28 -4.85
CA GLU A 115 7.03 -13.35 -4.52
C GLU A 115 8.40 -14.05 -4.43
N ILE A 116 8.46 -15.26 -3.85
CA ILE A 116 9.69 -16.08 -3.82
C ILE A 116 10.17 -16.35 -5.25
N ALA A 117 9.26 -16.72 -6.16
CA ALA A 117 9.58 -17.00 -7.54
C ALA A 117 10.09 -15.73 -8.28
N GLN A 118 9.43 -14.59 -8.07
CA GLN A 118 9.81 -13.31 -8.69
C GLN A 118 11.17 -12.79 -8.21
N LYS A 119 11.50 -12.98 -6.93
CA LYS A 119 12.76 -12.49 -6.33
C LYS A 119 13.95 -13.41 -6.55
N GLY A 120 13.73 -14.64 -7.01
CA GLY A 120 14.80 -15.58 -7.36
C GLY A 120 15.68 -16.01 -6.18
N PHE A 121 15.13 -16.07 -4.95
CA PHE A 121 15.90 -16.45 -3.74
C PHE A 121 16.53 -17.84 -3.82
N ALA A 122 16.05 -18.73 -4.68
CA ALA A 122 16.52 -20.11 -4.80
C ALA A 122 16.62 -20.81 -3.42
N ARG A 123 17.85 -21.22 -3.02
CA ARG A 123 18.10 -21.85 -1.72
C ARG A 123 18.43 -20.86 -0.58
N SER A 124 18.56 -19.57 -0.88
CA SER A 124 18.96 -18.53 0.07
C SER A 124 17.78 -17.69 0.58
N LEU A 125 16.61 -18.29 0.76
CA LEU A 125 15.43 -17.62 1.26
C LEU A 125 15.62 -17.18 2.72
N PRO A 126 15.57 -15.87 3.03
CA PRO A 126 15.63 -15.41 4.41
C PRO A 126 14.44 -15.90 5.23
N VAL A 127 14.66 -16.30 6.48
CA VAL A 127 13.58 -16.71 7.40
C VAL A 127 12.55 -15.60 7.58
N GLY A 128 12.99 -14.35 7.71
CA GLY A 128 12.10 -13.19 7.82
C GLY A 128 11.20 -13.04 6.60
N PHE A 129 11.70 -13.33 5.39
CA PHE A 129 10.88 -13.32 4.19
C PHE A 129 9.85 -14.46 4.16
N LEU A 130 10.19 -15.65 4.66
CA LEU A 130 9.25 -16.74 4.78
C LEU A 130 8.18 -16.44 5.84
N ALA A 131 8.57 -15.83 6.97
CA ALA A 131 7.71 -15.59 8.12
C ALA A 131 6.87 -14.31 8.04
N TYR A 132 7.10 -13.42 7.06
CA TYR A 132 6.41 -12.12 7.01
C TYR A 132 4.87 -12.20 7.02
N PRO A 133 4.19 -13.24 6.47
CA PRO A 133 2.74 -13.33 6.57
C PRO A 133 2.24 -13.49 8.01
N ILE A 134 3.06 -14.10 8.87
CA ILE A 134 2.76 -14.24 10.30
C ILE A 134 2.93 -12.88 10.99
N SER A 135 3.99 -12.14 10.68
CA SER A 135 4.18 -10.80 11.24
C SER A 135 3.13 -9.81 10.73
N GLN A 136 2.72 -9.91 9.47
CA GLN A 136 1.61 -9.09 8.94
C GLN A 136 0.28 -9.40 9.65
N ALA A 137 0.02 -10.66 9.99
CA ALA A 137 -1.14 -11.02 10.80
C ALA A 137 -1.06 -10.42 12.21
N ALA A 138 0.14 -10.37 12.81
CA ALA A 138 0.36 -9.71 14.10
C ALA A 138 0.15 -8.20 14.00
N ASP A 139 0.63 -7.56 12.92
CA ASP A 139 0.37 -6.14 12.66
C ASP A 139 -1.14 -5.85 12.65
N ILE A 140 -1.92 -6.64 11.91
CA ILE A 140 -3.37 -6.44 11.77
C ILE A 140 -4.10 -6.69 13.11
N THR A 141 -3.80 -7.79 13.75
CA THR A 141 -4.54 -8.23 14.94
C THR A 141 -4.19 -7.44 16.20
N ALA A 142 -2.96 -6.90 16.30
CA ALA A 142 -2.56 -6.05 17.43
C ALA A 142 -3.43 -4.78 17.55
N PHE A 143 -3.91 -4.26 16.43
CA PHE A 143 -4.83 -3.12 16.40
C PHE A 143 -6.31 -3.55 16.47
N ASN A 144 -6.61 -4.84 16.51
CA ASN A 144 -7.96 -5.38 16.33
C ASN A 144 -8.65 -4.80 15.09
N ALA A 145 -7.90 -4.65 13.99
CA ALA A 145 -8.38 -4.04 12.76
C ALA A 145 -9.49 -4.90 12.13
N GLU A 146 -10.59 -4.24 11.79
CA GLU A 146 -11.77 -4.87 11.17
C GLU A 146 -11.72 -4.75 9.64
N LEU A 147 -11.10 -3.68 9.14
CA LEU A 147 -10.93 -3.40 7.71
C LEU A 147 -9.45 -3.19 7.37
N VAL A 148 -9.03 -3.78 6.27
CA VAL A 148 -7.65 -3.65 5.77
C VAL A 148 -7.70 -3.28 4.29
N PRO A 149 -7.46 -2.01 3.92
CA PRO A 149 -7.33 -1.59 2.53
C PRO A 149 -6.15 -2.28 1.85
N VAL A 150 -6.42 -3.11 0.86
CA VAL A 150 -5.41 -3.95 0.16
C VAL A 150 -5.74 -4.12 -1.32
N GLY A 151 -4.74 -4.47 -2.11
CA GLY A 151 -4.94 -4.98 -3.46
C GLY A 151 -5.36 -6.46 -3.45
N ASP A 152 -5.87 -6.96 -4.58
CA ASP A 152 -6.33 -8.35 -4.74
C ASP A 152 -5.25 -9.39 -4.43
N ASP A 153 -4.00 -9.06 -4.68
CA ASP A 153 -2.84 -9.91 -4.41
C ASP A 153 -2.60 -10.16 -2.91
N GLN A 154 -3.24 -9.39 -2.03
CA GLN A 154 -3.14 -9.53 -0.58
C GLN A 154 -4.30 -10.33 0.05
N LEU A 155 -5.30 -10.74 -0.72
CA LEU A 155 -6.41 -11.56 -0.20
C LEU A 155 -5.94 -12.83 0.53
N PRO A 156 -4.92 -13.59 0.05
CA PRO A 156 -4.41 -14.75 0.77
C PRO A 156 -3.76 -14.43 2.13
N MET A 157 -3.29 -13.18 2.32
CA MET A 157 -2.77 -12.70 3.60
C MET A 157 -3.90 -12.45 4.60
N ILE A 158 -5.01 -11.87 4.14
CA ILE A 158 -6.21 -11.66 4.97
C ILE A 158 -6.81 -13.01 5.39
N GLU A 159 -6.88 -13.99 4.49
CA GLU A 159 -7.32 -15.34 4.82
C GLU A 159 -6.43 -15.98 5.89
N GLN A 160 -5.11 -15.93 5.72
CA GLN A 160 -4.16 -16.46 6.68
C GLN A 160 -4.24 -15.74 8.04
N THR A 161 -4.45 -14.43 8.05
CA THR A 161 -4.70 -13.65 9.27
C THR A 161 -5.93 -14.16 9.99
N ASN A 162 -7.03 -14.36 9.29
CA ASN A 162 -8.27 -14.87 9.87
C ASN A 162 -8.18 -16.32 10.35
N GLU A 163 -7.37 -17.18 9.72
CA GLU A 163 -7.03 -18.51 10.23
C GLU A 163 -6.29 -18.44 11.58
N ILE A 164 -5.34 -17.49 11.70
CA ILE A 164 -4.61 -17.25 12.95
C ILE A 164 -5.58 -16.78 14.05
N VAL A 165 -6.44 -15.80 13.73
CA VAL A 165 -7.49 -15.31 14.65
C VAL A 165 -8.36 -16.46 15.14
N HIS A 166 -8.85 -17.29 14.21
CA HIS A 166 -9.67 -18.45 14.56
C HIS A 166 -8.94 -19.41 15.53
N LYS A 167 -7.69 -19.74 15.23
CA LYS A 167 -6.88 -20.63 16.10
C LYS A 167 -6.62 -20.02 17.47
N MET A 168 -6.26 -18.73 17.53
CA MET A 168 -6.02 -18.05 18.80
C MET A 168 -7.28 -18.00 19.65
N ASN A 169 -8.42 -17.61 19.08
CA ASN A 169 -9.69 -17.58 19.78
C ASN A 169 -10.13 -18.98 20.28
N SER A 170 -9.82 -20.04 19.51
CA SER A 170 -10.06 -21.41 19.92
C SER A 170 -9.17 -21.84 21.11
N LEU A 171 -7.90 -21.42 21.12
CA LEU A 171 -6.96 -21.73 22.22
C LEU A 171 -7.31 -20.98 23.49
N THR A 172 -7.80 -19.75 23.39
CA THR A 172 -8.19 -18.93 24.54
C THR A 172 -9.58 -19.25 25.07
N GLY A 173 -10.39 -20.01 24.30
CA GLY A 173 -11.77 -20.34 24.63
C GLY A 173 -12.77 -19.19 24.48
N GLU A 174 -12.30 -18.00 24.15
CA GLU A 174 -13.09 -16.78 23.98
C GLU A 174 -12.54 -15.92 22.81
N PRO A 175 -13.39 -15.07 22.19
CA PRO A 175 -12.94 -14.16 21.14
C PRO A 175 -12.00 -13.06 21.70
N VAL A 176 -10.70 -13.26 21.62
CA VAL A 176 -9.67 -12.27 22.05
C VAL A 176 -9.18 -11.42 20.90
N LEU A 177 -9.25 -11.92 19.67
CA LEU A 177 -8.86 -11.23 18.45
C LEU A 177 -10.07 -11.11 17.50
N ARG A 178 -10.09 -10.06 16.70
CA ARG A 178 -11.14 -9.81 15.70
C ARG A 178 -10.74 -10.30 14.32
N HIS A 179 -11.69 -10.87 13.58
CA HIS A 179 -11.55 -11.13 12.16
C HIS A 179 -11.50 -9.81 11.38
N CYS A 180 -10.68 -9.75 10.35
CA CYS A 180 -10.60 -8.60 9.45
C CYS A 180 -11.17 -8.92 8.06
N LYS A 181 -11.54 -7.85 7.34
CA LYS A 181 -12.01 -7.92 5.95
C LYS A 181 -11.10 -7.08 5.06
N ALA A 182 -10.81 -7.61 3.88
CA ALA A 182 -10.15 -6.83 2.84
C ALA A 182 -11.10 -5.74 2.33
N LEU A 183 -10.58 -4.53 2.15
CA LEU A 183 -11.25 -3.45 1.47
C LEU A 183 -10.51 -3.18 0.16
N LEU A 184 -11.05 -3.69 -0.94
CA LEU A 184 -10.44 -3.60 -2.25
C LEU A 184 -10.62 -2.21 -2.85
N SER A 185 -9.59 -1.72 -3.55
CA SER A 185 -9.71 -0.49 -4.32
C SER A 185 -10.44 -0.74 -5.64
N GLU A 186 -11.10 0.30 -6.18
CA GLU A 186 -11.73 0.24 -7.52
C GLU A 186 -10.71 -0.05 -8.62
N VAL A 187 -9.46 0.41 -8.43
CA VAL A 187 -8.34 0.18 -9.35
C VAL A 187 -7.34 -0.73 -8.67
N SER A 188 -7.50 -2.03 -8.87
CA SER A 188 -6.67 -3.03 -8.19
C SER A 188 -5.22 -3.05 -8.69
N ARG A 189 -4.98 -2.66 -9.93
CA ARG A 189 -3.66 -2.76 -10.55
C ARG A 189 -3.41 -1.67 -11.61
N LEU A 190 -2.44 -0.80 -11.36
CA LEU A 190 -1.98 0.16 -12.35
C LEU A 190 -0.73 -0.40 -13.06
N PRO A 191 -0.71 -0.46 -14.42
CA PRO A 191 0.49 -0.83 -15.15
C PRO A 191 1.57 0.24 -14.96
N GLY A 192 2.84 -0.14 -15.15
CA GLY A 192 3.93 0.82 -15.22
C GLY A 192 3.75 1.79 -16.39
N VAL A 193 4.47 2.90 -16.37
CA VAL A 193 4.44 3.87 -17.48
C VAL A 193 4.90 3.26 -18.81
N ASP A 194 5.64 2.15 -18.76
CA ASP A 194 6.08 1.34 -19.90
C ASP A 194 5.00 0.37 -20.44
N GLY A 195 3.89 0.20 -19.72
CA GLY A 195 2.78 -0.67 -20.10
C GLY A 195 3.02 -2.18 -19.92
N ASN A 196 4.21 -2.61 -19.53
CA ASN A 196 4.58 -4.03 -19.56
C ASN A 196 4.20 -4.81 -18.29
N ALA A 197 4.29 -4.19 -17.13
CA ALA A 197 4.08 -4.86 -15.84
C ALA A 197 3.40 -3.92 -14.85
N LYS A 198 3.02 -4.46 -13.68
CA LYS A 198 2.56 -3.64 -12.55
C LYS A 198 3.61 -2.58 -12.24
N MET A 199 3.16 -1.35 -11.99
CA MET A 199 4.03 -0.26 -11.54
C MET A 199 4.83 -0.69 -10.29
N SER A 200 6.16 -0.65 -10.39
CA SER A 200 7.06 -1.11 -9.34
C SER A 200 8.37 -0.32 -9.33
N LYS A 201 8.80 0.07 -8.12
CA LYS A 201 10.08 0.77 -7.91
C LYS A 201 11.28 -0.02 -8.43
N SER A 202 11.27 -1.34 -8.27
CA SER A 202 12.36 -2.22 -8.72
C SER A 202 12.50 -2.32 -10.23
N LEU A 203 11.43 -2.04 -10.97
CA LEU A 203 11.42 -2.05 -12.44
C LEU A 203 11.73 -0.68 -13.05
N GLY A 204 11.79 0.38 -12.23
CA GLY A 204 12.03 1.75 -12.72
C GLY A 204 10.91 2.32 -13.60
N ASN A 205 9.73 1.71 -13.59
CA ASN A 205 8.56 2.08 -14.40
C ASN A 205 7.51 2.87 -13.60
N THR A 206 7.93 3.55 -12.54
CA THR A 206 7.05 4.31 -11.63
C THR A 206 7.03 5.79 -11.97
N LEU A 207 5.89 6.43 -11.71
CA LEU A 207 5.77 7.87 -11.59
C LEU A 207 5.49 8.20 -10.12
N THR A 208 6.43 8.88 -9.44
CA THR A 208 6.31 9.21 -8.02
C THR A 208 5.29 10.31 -7.78
N LEU A 209 4.77 10.40 -6.54
CA LEU A 209 3.84 11.46 -6.16
C LEU A 209 4.50 12.85 -6.12
N SER A 210 5.84 12.88 -6.07
CA SER A 210 6.66 14.10 -6.10
C SER A 210 7.23 14.43 -7.48
N ALA A 211 6.81 13.70 -8.53
CA ALA A 211 7.35 13.88 -9.88
C ALA A 211 7.21 15.34 -10.35
N SER A 212 8.29 15.85 -10.95
CA SER A 212 8.31 17.18 -11.56
C SER A 212 7.45 17.20 -12.83
N GLU A 213 7.10 18.40 -13.28
CA GLU A 213 6.38 18.59 -14.54
C GLU A 213 7.09 17.93 -15.72
N GLU A 214 8.42 18.04 -15.76
CA GLU A 214 9.23 17.43 -16.80
C GLU A 214 9.28 15.91 -16.73
N GLU A 215 9.29 15.34 -15.51
CA GLU A 215 9.22 13.90 -15.32
C GLU A 215 7.87 13.33 -15.76
N ILE A 216 6.77 14.03 -15.45
CA ILE A 216 5.43 13.67 -15.92
C ILE A 216 5.37 13.73 -17.45
N HIS A 217 5.83 14.83 -18.05
CA HIS A 217 5.88 15.00 -19.51
C HIS A 217 6.67 13.86 -20.18
N ARG A 218 7.86 13.55 -19.69
CA ARG A 218 8.68 12.44 -20.22
C ARG A 218 8.01 11.10 -20.09
N ALA A 219 7.42 10.81 -18.92
CA ALA A 219 6.74 9.54 -18.67
C ALA A 219 5.53 9.35 -19.60
N VAL A 220 4.67 10.37 -19.73
CA VAL A 220 3.49 10.32 -20.60
C VAL A 220 3.88 10.24 -22.08
N SER A 221 4.88 11.02 -22.50
CA SER A 221 5.39 10.98 -23.88
C SER A 221 5.92 9.60 -24.28
N ALA A 222 6.56 8.90 -23.33
CA ALA A 222 7.13 7.55 -23.54
C ALA A 222 6.09 6.42 -23.40
N MET A 223 4.87 6.69 -22.93
CA MET A 223 3.85 5.66 -22.77
C MET A 223 3.55 4.96 -24.08
N TYR A 224 3.42 3.64 -23.98
CA TYR A 224 3.00 2.80 -25.11
C TYR A 224 1.59 3.13 -25.56
N THR A 225 1.39 3.20 -26.87
CA THR A 225 0.11 3.38 -27.55
C THR A 225 -0.11 2.24 -28.56
N ASP A 226 -1.26 2.20 -29.19
CA ASP A 226 -1.59 1.16 -30.18
C ASP A 226 -0.64 1.24 -31.40
N PRO A 227 0.17 0.19 -31.66
CA PRO A 227 1.10 0.17 -32.79
C PRO A 227 0.41 0.10 -34.14
N THR A 228 -0.89 -0.20 -34.19
CA THR A 228 -1.68 -0.26 -35.43
C THR A 228 -2.31 1.07 -35.78
N HIS A 229 -2.39 2.02 -34.83
CA HIS A 229 -2.92 3.36 -35.00
C HIS A 229 -1.83 4.30 -35.59
N LEU A 230 -1.52 4.12 -36.89
CA LEU A 230 -0.44 4.86 -37.55
C LEU A 230 -0.83 6.26 -37.99
N ARG A 231 -2.10 6.47 -38.33
CA ARG A 231 -2.67 7.76 -38.75
C ARG A 231 -3.83 8.11 -37.83
N VAL A 232 -4.06 9.41 -37.66
CA VAL A 232 -5.20 9.89 -36.85
C VAL A 232 -6.54 9.35 -37.33
N SER A 233 -6.68 9.12 -38.65
CA SER A 233 -7.89 8.55 -39.25
C SER A 233 -8.09 7.04 -39.03
N ASP A 234 -7.04 6.34 -38.61
CA ASP A 234 -7.12 4.90 -38.43
C ASP A 234 -7.92 4.57 -37.15
N PRO A 235 -8.73 3.50 -37.16
CA PRO A 235 -9.33 2.98 -35.95
C PRO A 235 -8.23 2.50 -34.98
N GLY A 236 -8.36 2.85 -33.69
CA GLY A 236 -7.42 2.43 -32.65
C GLY A 236 -8.02 1.47 -31.65
N HIS A 237 -7.16 0.75 -30.92
CA HIS A 237 -7.55 -0.18 -29.85
C HIS A 237 -7.32 0.47 -28.49
N VAL A 238 -8.33 0.39 -27.63
CA VAL A 238 -8.30 0.93 -26.26
C VAL A 238 -7.79 -0.10 -25.25
N ASP A 239 -8.11 -1.37 -25.49
CA ASP A 239 -7.71 -2.46 -24.61
C ASP A 239 -6.18 -2.62 -24.61
N GLY A 240 -5.59 -2.59 -23.41
CA GLY A 240 -4.13 -2.61 -23.23
C GLY A 240 -3.42 -1.29 -23.52
N ASN A 241 -4.14 -0.24 -23.93
CA ASN A 241 -3.58 1.10 -24.10
C ASN A 241 -3.38 1.77 -22.74
N VAL A 242 -2.11 2.01 -22.38
CA VAL A 242 -1.70 2.54 -21.09
C VAL A 242 -2.27 3.93 -20.84
N VAL A 243 -2.34 4.78 -21.87
CA VAL A 243 -2.86 6.14 -21.75
C VAL A 243 -4.31 6.13 -21.31
N PHE A 244 -5.15 5.29 -21.93
CA PHE A 244 -6.56 5.16 -21.53
C PHE A 244 -6.73 4.49 -20.17
N THR A 245 -5.87 3.54 -19.80
CA THR A 245 -5.88 2.96 -18.46
C THR A 245 -5.61 4.02 -17.38
N TYR A 246 -4.70 4.94 -17.63
CA TYR A 246 -4.41 6.04 -16.71
C TYR A 246 -5.52 7.11 -16.71
N LEU A 247 -6.09 7.45 -17.86
CA LEU A 247 -7.25 8.34 -17.93
C LEU A 247 -8.44 7.77 -17.15
N ASP A 248 -8.71 6.46 -17.25
CA ASP A 248 -9.73 5.81 -16.43
C ASP A 248 -9.46 5.92 -14.94
N ALA A 249 -8.21 5.78 -14.53
CA ALA A 249 -7.83 5.80 -13.12
C ALA A 249 -7.85 7.21 -12.50
N PHE A 250 -7.45 8.23 -13.27
CA PHE A 250 -7.14 9.56 -12.73
C PHE A 250 -8.07 10.68 -13.19
N HIS A 251 -8.60 10.60 -14.42
CA HIS A 251 -9.42 11.69 -14.95
C HIS A 251 -10.76 11.79 -14.23
N SER A 252 -11.13 13.00 -13.78
CA SER A 252 -12.38 13.25 -13.04
C SER A 252 -13.62 13.14 -13.92
N ASP A 253 -13.53 13.59 -15.19
CA ASP A 253 -14.64 13.51 -16.15
C ASP A 253 -14.63 12.17 -16.88
N LYS A 254 -15.39 11.21 -16.37
CA LYS A 254 -15.53 9.88 -16.96
C LYS A 254 -16.29 9.89 -18.28
N ALA A 255 -17.17 10.87 -18.51
CA ALA A 255 -17.90 11.02 -19.77
C ALA A 255 -16.97 11.45 -20.90
N LEU A 256 -16.08 12.42 -20.63
CA LEU A 256 -15.04 12.82 -21.58
C LEU A 256 -14.12 11.65 -21.94
N VAL A 257 -13.66 10.88 -20.97
CA VAL A 257 -12.82 9.70 -21.24
C VAL A 257 -13.54 8.67 -22.09
N ALA A 258 -14.82 8.42 -21.82
CA ALA A 258 -15.64 7.50 -22.63
C ALA A 258 -15.80 8.01 -24.08
N GLU A 259 -16.01 9.31 -24.28
CA GLU A 259 -16.09 9.93 -25.60
C GLU A 259 -14.74 9.83 -26.35
N MET A 260 -13.63 10.12 -25.68
CA MET A 260 -12.29 9.99 -26.24
C MET A 260 -12.02 8.56 -26.71
N LYS A 261 -12.38 7.56 -25.91
CA LYS A 261 -12.25 6.13 -26.28
C LYS A 261 -13.07 5.80 -27.53
N ALA A 262 -14.34 6.19 -27.54
CA ALA A 262 -15.21 5.97 -28.69
C ALA A 262 -14.68 6.67 -29.96
N HIS A 263 -14.12 7.89 -29.80
CA HIS A 263 -13.51 8.63 -30.89
C HIS A 263 -12.23 7.96 -31.40
N TYR A 264 -11.37 7.49 -30.49
CA TYR A 264 -10.15 6.76 -30.83
C TYR A 264 -10.44 5.46 -31.58
N GLN A 265 -11.45 4.70 -31.14
CA GLN A 265 -11.83 3.43 -31.74
C GLN A 265 -12.42 3.58 -33.16
N ARG A 266 -13.12 4.66 -33.46
CA ARG A 266 -13.66 4.91 -34.81
C ARG A 266 -12.69 5.62 -35.75
N GLY A 267 -11.54 6.07 -35.23
CA GLY A 267 -10.60 6.94 -35.94
C GLY A 267 -10.98 8.41 -35.82
N GLY A 268 -9.98 9.28 -35.91
CA GLY A 268 -10.11 10.74 -35.82
C GLY A 268 -9.49 11.38 -34.57
N LEU A 269 -9.09 10.60 -33.57
CA LEU A 269 -8.39 11.09 -32.38
C LEU A 269 -6.97 10.54 -32.35
N GLY A 270 -5.96 11.40 -32.41
CA GLY A 270 -4.56 11.00 -32.40
C GLY A 270 -4.00 10.72 -31.01
N ASP A 271 -3.00 9.82 -30.90
CA ASP A 271 -2.32 9.47 -29.66
C ASP A 271 -1.78 10.68 -28.90
N ARG A 272 -1.27 11.68 -29.63
CA ARG A 272 -0.75 12.90 -29.03
C ARG A 272 -1.81 13.68 -28.25
N GLN A 273 -3.05 13.71 -28.76
CA GLN A 273 -4.15 14.40 -28.08
C GLN A 273 -4.53 13.64 -26.79
N CYS A 274 -4.58 12.29 -26.86
CA CYS A 274 -4.83 11.46 -25.69
C CYS A 274 -3.73 11.64 -24.62
N LYS A 275 -2.46 11.68 -25.02
CA LYS A 275 -1.33 11.94 -24.14
C LYS A 275 -1.36 13.32 -23.51
N ASN A 276 -1.69 14.36 -24.29
CA ASN A 276 -1.80 15.72 -23.76
C ASN A 276 -2.89 15.83 -22.70
N GLU A 277 -4.04 15.17 -22.92
CA GLU A 277 -5.12 15.13 -21.93
C GLU A 277 -4.69 14.42 -20.65
N LEU A 278 -4.01 13.28 -20.78
CA LEU A 278 -3.46 12.56 -19.63
C LEU A 278 -2.41 13.40 -18.89
N GLU A 279 -1.51 14.06 -19.61
CA GLU A 279 -0.49 14.93 -19.02
C GLU A 279 -1.13 16.03 -18.20
N THR A 280 -2.12 16.75 -18.77
CA THR A 280 -2.87 17.80 -18.05
C THR A 280 -3.50 17.24 -16.77
N CYS A 281 -4.21 16.13 -16.87
CA CYS A 281 -4.83 15.46 -15.73
C CYS A 281 -3.80 15.10 -14.63
N LEU A 282 -2.64 14.55 -14.98
CA LEU A 282 -1.60 14.19 -14.03
C LEU A 282 -0.88 15.40 -13.43
N GLN A 283 -0.67 16.47 -14.21
CA GLN A 283 -0.12 17.71 -13.69
C GLN A 283 -1.06 18.34 -12.65
N GLU A 284 -2.34 18.43 -12.94
CA GLU A 284 -3.35 18.95 -12.00
C GLU A 284 -3.45 18.11 -10.72
N LEU A 285 -3.35 16.80 -10.81
CA LEU A 285 -3.36 15.90 -9.66
C LEU A 285 -2.10 16.06 -8.81
N LEU A 286 -0.92 16.08 -9.45
CA LEU A 286 0.35 15.96 -8.73
C LEU A 286 0.92 17.30 -8.29
N ALA A 287 0.60 18.42 -8.95
CA ALA A 287 1.11 19.74 -8.56
C ALA A 287 0.83 20.09 -7.09
N PRO A 288 -0.42 20.02 -6.59
CA PRO A 288 -0.68 20.34 -5.18
C PRO A 288 -0.07 19.33 -4.20
N ILE A 289 0.09 18.06 -4.61
CA ILE A 289 0.76 17.03 -3.79
C ILE A 289 2.25 17.35 -3.70
N ARG A 290 2.90 17.67 -4.81
CA ARG A 290 4.31 18.03 -4.88
C ARG A 290 4.63 19.28 -4.03
N GLU A 291 3.79 20.31 -4.09
CA GLU A 291 3.96 21.54 -3.32
C GLU A 291 3.85 21.27 -1.80
N ARG A 292 2.80 20.56 -1.38
CA ARG A 292 2.65 20.18 0.04
C ARG A 292 3.82 19.33 0.52
N ARG A 293 4.23 18.34 -0.30
CA ARG A 293 5.36 17.48 0.01
C ARG A 293 6.65 18.26 0.19
N ALA A 294 6.94 19.21 -0.70
CA ALA A 294 8.12 20.07 -0.60
C ALA A 294 8.14 20.82 0.73
N THR A 295 7.00 21.32 1.18
CA THR A 295 6.85 21.99 2.47
C THR A 295 7.12 21.03 3.64
N TYR A 296 6.47 19.85 3.67
CA TYR A 296 6.63 18.87 4.75
C TYR A 296 8.06 18.33 4.84
N SER A 297 8.70 18.08 3.70
CA SER A 297 10.06 17.51 3.67
C SER A 297 11.14 18.45 4.25
N GLN A 298 10.87 19.75 4.36
CA GLN A 298 11.78 20.72 4.96
C GLN A 298 11.79 20.65 6.49
N ASP A 299 10.71 20.19 7.12
CA ASP A 299 10.60 20.09 8.58
C ASP A 299 10.65 18.64 9.07
N LYS A 300 11.85 18.08 9.07
CA LYS A 300 12.09 16.72 9.60
C LYS A 300 11.76 16.61 11.09
N GLY A 301 11.89 17.69 11.84
CA GLY A 301 11.56 17.71 13.28
C GLY A 301 10.07 17.51 13.50
N MET A 302 9.24 18.19 12.75
CA MET A 302 7.79 18.04 12.76
C MET A 302 7.38 16.61 12.35
N LEU A 303 7.93 16.07 11.25
CA LEU A 303 7.64 14.71 10.80
C LEU A 303 7.97 13.66 11.86
N LEU A 304 9.15 13.76 12.50
CA LEU A 304 9.56 12.88 13.59
C LEU A 304 8.65 13.03 14.82
N GLY A 305 8.25 14.25 15.14
CA GLY A 305 7.33 14.55 16.25
C GLY A 305 5.96 13.87 16.04
N LEU A 306 5.39 13.98 14.85
CA LEU A 306 4.13 13.33 14.49
C LEU A 306 4.25 11.80 14.52
N LEU A 307 5.33 11.25 13.97
CA LEU A 307 5.57 9.81 13.97
C LEU A 307 5.74 9.24 15.38
N ARG A 308 6.47 9.97 16.26
CA ARG A 308 6.62 9.61 17.68
C ARG A 308 5.27 9.59 18.38
N GLN A 309 4.50 10.67 18.27
CA GLN A 309 3.19 10.78 18.92
C GLN A 309 2.22 9.68 18.45
N GLY A 310 2.20 9.38 17.14
CA GLY A 310 1.39 8.30 16.60
C GLY A 310 1.85 6.92 17.08
N SER A 311 3.18 6.70 17.16
CA SER A 311 3.74 5.45 17.66
C SER A 311 3.46 5.23 19.15
N GLU A 312 3.50 6.29 19.99
CA GLU A 312 3.13 6.20 21.41
C GLU A 312 1.66 5.77 21.59
N ARG A 313 0.72 6.37 20.82
CA ARG A 313 -0.70 5.96 20.84
C ARG A 313 -0.87 4.51 20.40
N ALA A 314 -0.24 4.13 19.29
CA ALA A 314 -0.30 2.77 18.76
C ALA A 314 0.32 1.76 19.73
N HIS A 315 1.43 2.11 20.41
CA HIS A 315 2.08 1.29 21.41
C HIS A 315 1.11 0.93 22.55
N GLN A 316 0.42 1.92 23.10
CA GLN A 316 -0.55 1.69 24.19
C GLN A 316 -1.65 0.71 23.77
N LEU A 317 -2.22 0.90 22.57
CA LEU A 317 -3.29 0.03 22.05
C LEU A 317 -2.79 -1.40 21.81
N THR A 318 -1.65 -1.55 21.13
CA THR A 318 -1.11 -2.86 20.77
C THR A 318 -0.63 -3.65 22.00
N GLN A 319 -0.11 -2.97 23.02
CA GLN A 319 0.23 -3.59 24.30
C GLN A 319 -1.02 -4.10 25.03
N GLN A 320 -2.12 -3.37 25.02
CA GLN A 320 -3.37 -3.82 25.61
C GLN A 320 -3.86 -5.12 24.95
N THR A 321 -3.82 -5.19 23.61
CA THR A 321 -4.19 -6.40 22.87
C THR A 321 -3.26 -7.58 23.23
N LEU A 322 -1.95 -7.35 23.23
CA LEU A 322 -0.98 -8.38 23.60
C LEU A 322 -1.22 -8.91 25.04
N HIS A 323 -1.42 -8.00 26.00
CA HIS A 323 -1.66 -8.37 27.40
C HIS A 323 -2.94 -9.21 27.54
N GLU A 324 -4.00 -8.86 26.82
CA GLU A 324 -5.23 -9.64 26.83
C GLU A 324 -5.01 -11.05 26.23
N VAL A 325 -4.30 -11.16 25.11
CA VAL A 325 -3.93 -12.45 24.50
C VAL A 325 -3.11 -13.29 25.49
N LYS A 326 -2.07 -12.71 26.10
CA LYS A 326 -1.24 -13.45 27.09
C LYS A 326 -2.05 -13.91 28.28
N ARG A 327 -2.87 -13.02 28.84
CA ARG A 327 -3.74 -13.36 29.99
C ARG A 327 -4.68 -14.52 29.69
N ARG A 328 -5.29 -14.52 28.50
CA ARG A 328 -6.21 -15.58 28.06
C ARG A 328 -5.48 -16.89 27.76
N LEU A 329 -4.23 -16.84 27.36
CA LEU A 329 -3.37 -18.02 27.20
C LEU A 329 -2.80 -18.54 28.54
N GLY A 330 -3.05 -17.87 29.65
CA GLY A 330 -2.46 -18.21 30.95
C GLY A 330 -0.97 -17.86 31.08
N LEU A 331 -0.46 -16.99 30.21
CA LEU A 331 0.92 -16.52 30.27
C LEU A 331 1.04 -15.33 31.24
N PRO A 332 2.14 -15.22 31.99
CA PRO A 332 2.32 -14.10 32.91
C PRO A 332 2.48 -12.78 32.15
N VAL A 333 1.84 -11.72 32.68
CA VAL A 333 2.04 -10.32 32.28
C VAL A 333 2.71 -9.63 33.47
N LEU A 334 3.98 -9.31 33.31
CA LEU A 334 4.81 -8.76 34.40
C LEU A 334 4.94 -7.24 34.34
N PHE A 335 4.73 -6.64 33.15
CA PHE A 335 4.88 -5.20 32.91
C PHE A 335 3.73 -4.66 32.08
#